data_9781c6b93899fc8d67cefdf42b1bac0e
#
_entry.id   9781c6b93899fc8d67cefdf42b1bac0e
#
_cell.length_a   1.000
_cell.length_b   1.000
_cell.length_c   1.000
_cell.angle_alpha   90.00
_cell.angle_beta   90.00
_cell.angle_gamma   90.00
#
_symmetry.space_group_name_H-M   'P 1'
#
loop_
_entity.id
_entity.type
_entity.pdbx_description
1 polymer ?
#
loop_
_entity_poly.entity_id
_entity_poly.type
_entity_poly.pdbx_seq_one_letter_code
_entity_poly.pdbx_strand_id
1 'polypeptide(L)'
;MIETYARSYVDKIRDFVQTEHDNVFSLGLDDTDGPVRDVLLTAKLASRIDLLEDLTVIDDYDRRFRDTAGVRQLDKNELHAVMAAFDSYQASIPEGKRSRRLNYSVKDVVGRSGFGIGSAGLPAYNFLIEGWTQALENDIVLSMKQGNVAAPSRVVDDKRMNDYFDHHGHRTAVSQRSLQARSDPLLGHTTLDGVGYVVSELSPYDADLDWNELVEPEQISSVLGYLGQATAKAHCVSDEDSDDTLVDFQTEEAIAGVIGKGAKASAAFTDDMCAFGLDYATRVRADYALFVESFRAGGFSDVTPT
;
A
#
# COMPACT_ATOMS: atom_id res chain seq x y z
N MET A 1 20.87 1.04 -14.10
CA MET A 1 19.84 0.95 -13.05
C MET A 1 18.68 1.92 -13.30
N ILE A 2 18.84 3.26 -13.18
CA ILE A 2 17.76 4.22 -13.51
C ILE A 2 17.29 4.04 -14.96
N GLU A 3 18.22 3.85 -15.88
CA GLU A 3 17.94 3.57 -17.28
C GLU A 3 17.06 2.34 -17.48
N THR A 4 17.33 1.24 -16.77
CA THR A 4 16.54 0.01 -16.84
C THR A 4 15.10 0.25 -16.40
N TYR A 5 14.93 0.92 -15.26
CA TYR A 5 13.60 1.29 -14.77
C TYR A 5 12.83 2.14 -15.79
N ALA A 6 13.44 3.23 -16.29
CA ALA A 6 12.79 4.14 -17.24
C ALA A 6 12.45 3.46 -18.58
N ARG A 7 13.34 2.59 -19.09
CA ARG A 7 13.07 1.82 -20.31
C ARG A 7 11.91 0.85 -20.10
N SER A 8 11.94 0.06 -19.02
CA SER A 8 10.86 -0.90 -18.73
C SER A 8 9.52 -0.20 -18.55
N TYR A 9 9.50 0.99 -17.94
CA TYR A 9 8.30 1.83 -17.86
C TYR A 9 7.79 2.21 -19.26
N VAL A 10 8.64 2.80 -20.10
CA VAL A 10 8.26 3.23 -21.47
C VAL A 10 7.77 2.04 -22.32
N ASP A 11 8.47 0.91 -22.23
CA ASP A 11 8.11 -0.27 -23.01
C ASP A 11 6.75 -0.82 -22.57
N LYS A 12 6.47 -0.80 -21.25
CA LYS A 12 5.18 -1.26 -20.72
C LYS A 12 4.05 -0.29 -21.05
N ILE A 13 4.26 1.03 -21.01
CA ILE A 13 3.26 2.02 -21.48
C ILE A 13 2.88 1.74 -22.95
N ARG A 14 3.87 1.48 -23.79
CA ARG A 14 3.61 1.15 -25.20
C ARG A 14 2.90 -0.17 -25.41
N ASP A 15 3.19 -1.14 -24.57
CA ASP A 15 2.51 -2.42 -24.55
C ASP A 15 1.01 -2.21 -24.23
N PHE A 16 0.69 -1.40 -23.22
CA PHE A 16 -0.69 -1.08 -22.85
C PHE A 16 -1.43 -0.35 -23.97
N VAL A 17 -0.84 0.66 -24.61
CA VAL A 17 -1.42 1.32 -25.80
C VAL A 17 -1.76 0.33 -26.93
N GLN A 18 -1.03 -0.78 -27.04
CA GLN A 18 -1.28 -1.79 -28.10
C GLN A 18 -2.26 -2.87 -27.68
N THR A 19 -2.34 -3.20 -26.40
CA THR A 19 -3.04 -4.39 -25.90
C THR A 19 -4.29 -4.08 -25.10
N GLU A 20 -4.40 -2.85 -24.55
CA GLU A 20 -5.47 -2.43 -23.64
C GLU A 20 -5.60 -3.39 -22.43
N HIS A 21 -4.45 -3.92 -21.95
CA HIS A 21 -4.41 -4.92 -20.87
C HIS A 21 -3.92 -4.37 -19.53
N ASP A 22 -3.85 -3.07 -19.36
CA ASP A 22 -3.42 -2.42 -18.12
C ASP A 22 -4.30 -2.84 -16.92
N ASN A 23 -5.61 -2.98 -17.11
CA ASN A 23 -6.57 -3.40 -16.08
C ASN A 23 -6.26 -4.79 -15.49
N VAL A 24 -5.78 -5.72 -16.30
CA VAL A 24 -5.56 -7.13 -15.92
C VAL A 24 -4.09 -7.47 -15.64
N PHE A 25 -3.18 -6.58 -16.02
CA PHE A 25 -1.74 -6.82 -15.85
C PHE A 25 -1.38 -6.97 -14.37
N SER A 26 -0.65 -8.01 -14.05
CA SER A 26 0.00 -8.23 -12.76
C SER A 26 1.25 -9.05 -12.95
N LEU A 27 2.26 -8.81 -12.12
CA LEU A 27 3.47 -9.62 -12.08
C LEU A 27 3.23 -10.86 -11.22
N GLY A 28 3.29 -12.03 -11.84
CA GLY A 28 3.10 -13.33 -11.21
C GLY A 28 4.36 -14.20 -11.24
N LEU A 29 4.27 -15.40 -10.68
CA LEU A 29 5.39 -16.36 -10.66
C LEU A 29 5.84 -16.79 -12.06
N ASP A 30 4.93 -16.81 -13.02
CA ASP A 30 5.23 -17.21 -14.40
C ASP A 30 5.82 -16.06 -15.23
N ASP A 31 5.66 -14.82 -14.75
CA ASP A 31 6.08 -13.59 -15.44
C ASP A 31 7.36 -12.99 -14.83
N THR A 32 7.88 -13.58 -13.77
CA THR A 32 9.01 -13.04 -13.00
C THR A 32 10.12 -14.06 -12.83
N ASP A 33 11.33 -13.56 -12.61
CA ASP A 33 12.52 -14.35 -12.27
C ASP A 33 13.32 -13.70 -11.13
N GLY A 34 14.39 -14.35 -10.71
CA GLY A 34 15.33 -13.85 -9.70
C GLY A 34 14.67 -13.41 -8.40
N PRO A 35 15.18 -12.33 -7.77
CA PRO A 35 14.75 -11.91 -6.43
C PRO A 35 13.24 -11.63 -6.32
N VAL A 36 12.60 -11.08 -7.36
CA VAL A 36 11.15 -10.82 -7.32
C VAL A 36 10.36 -12.12 -7.27
N ARG A 37 10.77 -13.12 -8.09
CA ARG A 37 10.14 -14.43 -8.05
C ARG A 37 10.33 -15.14 -6.71
N ASP A 38 11.49 -15.00 -6.08
CA ASP A 38 11.78 -15.59 -4.78
C ASP A 38 10.90 -14.99 -3.68
N VAL A 39 10.71 -13.67 -3.68
CA VAL A 39 9.76 -12.99 -2.77
C VAL A 39 8.32 -13.45 -3.00
N LEU A 40 7.88 -13.56 -4.25
CA LEU A 40 6.55 -14.08 -4.58
C LEU A 40 6.36 -15.53 -4.12
N LEU A 41 7.40 -16.37 -4.21
CA LEU A 41 7.37 -17.74 -3.68
C LEU A 41 7.27 -17.74 -2.15
N THR A 42 8.02 -16.89 -1.47
CA THR A 42 7.94 -16.73 -0.01
C THR A 42 6.53 -16.33 0.42
N ALA A 43 5.96 -15.31 -0.21
CA ALA A 43 4.59 -14.89 0.04
C ALA A 43 3.58 -16.01 -0.22
N LYS A 44 3.74 -16.78 -1.32
CA LYS A 44 2.85 -17.90 -1.65
C LYS A 44 2.91 -19.06 -0.64
N LEU A 45 4.05 -19.26 -0.01
CA LEU A 45 4.27 -20.33 0.97
C LEU A 45 3.90 -19.92 2.39
N ALA A 46 3.69 -18.65 2.64
CA ALA A 46 3.25 -18.14 3.93
C ALA A 46 1.83 -18.61 4.26
N SER A 47 1.50 -18.68 5.53
CA SER A 47 0.19 -19.17 5.98
C SER A 47 -0.48 -18.22 6.98
N ARG A 48 -1.81 -18.23 7.00
CA ARG A 48 -2.59 -17.50 8.00
C ARG A 48 -2.32 -18.01 9.42
N ILE A 49 -2.04 -19.31 9.56
CA ILE A 49 -1.75 -19.92 10.86
C ILE A 49 -0.49 -19.32 11.44
N ASP A 50 0.59 -19.21 10.65
CA ASP A 50 1.86 -18.64 11.12
C ASP A 50 1.67 -17.17 11.54
N LEU A 51 0.96 -16.35 10.74
CA LEU A 51 0.64 -14.97 11.10
C LEU A 51 -0.15 -14.89 12.42
N LEU A 52 -1.16 -15.76 12.59
CA LEU A 52 -1.98 -15.78 13.80
C LEU A 52 -1.16 -16.26 15.01
N GLU A 53 -0.27 -17.22 14.85
CA GLU A 53 0.62 -17.68 15.92
C GLU A 53 1.62 -16.61 16.34
N ASP A 54 2.11 -15.79 15.42
CA ASP A 54 3.01 -14.69 15.73
C ASP A 54 2.31 -13.55 16.48
N LEU A 55 1.09 -13.20 16.09
CA LEU A 55 0.39 -12.03 16.63
C LEU A 55 -0.50 -12.32 17.83
N THR A 56 -0.90 -13.57 18.02
CA THR A 56 -1.97 -13.94 18.96
C THR A 56 -1.62 -15.13 19.85
N VAL A 57 -2.43 -15.34 20.87
CA VAL A 57 -2.44 -16.53 21.72
C VAL A 57 -3.85 -17.07 21.83
N ILE A 58 -3.97 -18.37 22.09
CA ILE A 58 -5.26 -18.98 22.47
C ILE A 58 -5.35 -18.95 24.00
N ASP A 59 -6.36 -18.27 24.50
CA ASP A 59 -6.66 -18.14 25.92
C ASP A 59 -8.13 -18.52 26.16
N ASP A 60 -8.37 -19.45 27.06
CA ASP A 60 -9.70 -19.94 27.43
C ASP A 60 -10.60 -20.29 26.23
N TYR A 61 -10.04 -21.06 25.28
CA TYR A 61 -10.69 -21.54 24.04
C TYR A 61 -10.99 -20.48 22.97
N ASP A 62 -10.51 -19.24 23.15
CA ASP A 62 -10.61 -18.19 22.14
C ASP A 62 -9.25 -17.57 21.84
N ARG A 63 -9.14 -16.86 20.74
CA ARG A 63 -7.91 -16.21 20.29
C ARG A 63 -7.91 -14.76 20.72
N ARG A 64 -6.75 -14.26 21.19
CA ARG A 64 -6.52 -12.86 21.58
C ARG A 64 -5.14 -12.39 21.12
N PHE A 65 -4.95 -11.09 20.97
CA PHE A 65 -3.63 -10.53 20.68
C PHE A 65 -2.65 -10.80 21.82
N ARG A 66 -1.39 -11.07 21.44
CA ARG A 66 -0.28 -11.16 22.40
C ARG A 66 -0.01 -9.80 23.02
N ASP A 67 0.32 -9.78 24.29
CA ASP A 67 0.88 -8.61 24.96
C ASP A 67 2.39 -8.55 24.65
N THR A 68 2.76 -7.76 23.67
CA THR A 68 4.12 -7.60 23.16
C THR A 68 4.46 -6.11 22.98
N ALA A 69 5.72 -5.79 22.79
CA ALA A 69 6.13 -4.42 22.45
C ALA A 69 5.36 -3.90 21.23
N GLY A 70 4.84 -2.66 21.33
CA GLY A 70 4.02 -2.05 20.29
C GLY A 70 2.53 -2.46 20.29
N VAL A 71 2.10 -3.32 21.22
CA VAL A 71 0.69 -3.62 21.49
C VAL A 71 0.24 -2.84 22.72
N ARG A 72 -0.90 -2.17 22.65
CA ARG A 72 -1.48 -1.38 23.72
C ARG A 72 -2.94 -1.75 23.93
N GLN A 73 -3.31 -2.05 25.16
CA GLN A 73 -4.72 -2.21 25.52
C GLN A 73 -5.45 -0.87 25.46
N LEU A 74 -6.69 -0.89 24.98
CA LEU A 74 -7.53 0.29 24.88
C LEU A 74 -8.26 0.55 26.23
N ASP A 75 -8.40 1.80 26.60
CA ASP A 75 -9.34 2.13 27.67
C ASP A 75 -10.80 2.00 27.20
N LYS A 76 -11.75 2.07 28.14
CA LYS A 76 -13.18 1.83 27.82
C LYS A 76 -13.76 2.83 26.84
N ASN A 77 -13.33 4.09 26.89
CA ASN A 77 -13.88 5.14 26.03
C ASN A 77 -13.31 5.01 24.62
N GLU A 78 -12.00 4.78 24.53
CA GLU A 78 -11.32 4.52 23.26
C GLU A 78 -11.86 3.25 22.60
N LEU A 79 -12.02 2.16 23.36
CA LEU A 79 -12.61 0.93 22.85
C LEU A 79 -14.00 1.15 22.26
N HIS A 80 -14.85 1.91 22.97
CA HIS A 80 -16.19 2.20 22.47
C HIS A 80 -16.15 2.99 21.16
N ALA A 81 -15.31 4.03 21.08
CA ALA A 81 -15.16 4.84 19.87
C ALA A 81 -14.60 4.02 18.68
N VAL A 82 -13.59 3.20 18.95
CA VAL A 82 -12.95 2.35 17.93
C VAL A 82 -13.92 1.27 17.41
N MET A 83 -14.73 0.68 18.27
CA MET A 83 -15.79 -0.27 17.87
C MET A 83 -16.87 0.39 17.02
N ALA A 84 -17.31 1.61 17.36
CA ALA A 84 -18.27 2.36 16.55
C ALA A 84 -17.68 2.72 15.16
N ALA A 85 -16.40 3.06 15.10
CA ALA A 85 -15.70 3.27 13.83
C ALA A 85 -15.61 1.98 13.00
N PHE A 86 -15.40 0.83 13.64
CA PHE A 86 -15.39 -0.47 12.98
C PHE A 86 -16.76 -0.83 12.38
N ASP A 87 -17.85 -0.56 13.07
CA ASP A 87 -19.20 -0.77 12.53
C ASP A 87 -19.44 0.08 11.27
N SER A 88 -18.98 1.33 11.27
CA SER A 88 -19.06 2.22 10.11
C SER A 88 -18.20 1.77 8.93
N TYR A 89 -17.02 1.21 9.21
CA TYR A 89 -16.12 0.65 8.18
C TYR A 89 -16.81 -0.41 7.34
N GLN A 90 -17.60 -1.31 7.94
CA GLN A 90 -18.26 -2.39 7.21
C GLN A 90 -19.16 -1.86 6.08
N ALA A 91 -19.77 -0.69 6.26
CA ALA A 91 -20.60 -0.05 5.24
C ALA A 91 -19.79 0.49 4.06
N SER A 92 -18.50 0.78 4.25
CA SER A 92 -17.60 1.32 3.23
C SER A 92 -17.04 0.26 2.27
N ILE A 93 -17.17 -1.04 2.61
CA ILE A 93 -16.78 -2.13 1.71
C ILE A 93 -17.80 -2.20 0.57
N PRO A 94 -17.38 -2.17 -0.71
CA PRO A 94 -18.28 -2.30 -1.84
C PRO A 94 -19.17 -3.54 -1.74
N GLU A 95 -20.46 -3.42 -2.09
CA GLU A 95 -21.43 -4.50 -1.92
C GLU A 95 -21.01 -5.79 -2.65
N GLY A 96 -20.44 -5.67 -3.85
CA GLY A 96 -19.93 -6.81 -4.63
C GLY A 96 -18.73 -7.53 -4.02
N LYS A 97 -17.98 -6.86 -3.11
CA LYS A 97 -16.83 -7.43 -2.40
C LYS A 97 -17.17 -7.88 -0.97
N ARG A 98 -18.29 -7.43 -0.43
CA ARG A 98 -18.72 -7.77 0.93
C ARG A 98 -19.06 -9.25 1.03
N SER A 99 -18.29 -10.00 1.83
CA SER A 99 -18.57 -11.43 2.04
C SER A 99 -19.82 -11.62 2.90
N ARG A 100 -20.82 -12.32 2.38
CA ARG A 100 -22.02 -12.71 3.12
C ARG A 100 -21.75 -13.80 4.16
N ARG A 101 -20.60 -14.45 4.12
CA ARG A 101 -20.21 -15.53 5.04
C ARG A 101 -19.40 -15.02 6.22
N LEU A 102 -18.88 -13.81 6.15
CA LEU A 102 -18.12 -13.17 7.21
C LEU A 102 -19.07 -12.32 8.05
N ASN A 103 -19.17 -12.61 9.34
CA ASN A 103 -20.07 -11.88 10.24
C ASN A 103 -19.42 -10.67 10.90
N TYR A 104 -18.11 -10.47 10.71
CA TYR A 104 -17.33 -9.38 11.30
C TYR A 104 -17.36 -9.34 12.83
N SER A 105 -17.57 -10.49 13.48
CA SER A 105 -17.55 -10.58 14.94
C SER A 105 -16.15 -10.32 15.47
N VAL A 106 -16.00 -9.23 16.22
CA VAL A 106 -14.72 -8.85 16.83
C VAL A 106 -14.49 -9.69 18.09
N LYS A 107 -13.37 -10.40 18.13
CA LYS A 107 -12.89 -11.19 19.27
C LYS A 107 -12.00 -10.37 20.19
N ASP A 108 -11.12 -9.55 19.59
CA ASP A 108 -10.19 -8.71 20.33
C ASP A 108 -9.80 -7.48 19.51
N VAL A 109 -9.44 -6.39 20.18
CA VAL A 109 -8.95 -5.17 19.54
C VAL A 109 -7.87 -4.50 20.38
N VAL A 110 -6.79 -4.06 19.73
CA VAL A 110 -5.65 -3.42 20.38
C VAL A 110 -5.19 -2.19 19.61
N GLY A 111 -4.61 -1.24 20.32
CA GLY A 111 -3.81 -0.18 19.73
C GLY A 111 -2.45 -0.73 19.28
N ARG A 112 -1.92 -0.20 18.19
CA ARG A 112 -0.62 -0.62 17.63
C ARG A 112 0.30 0.58 17.44
N SER A 113 1.58 0.36 17.70
CA SER A 113 2.67 1.29 17.42
C SER A 113 3.85 0.54 16.80
N GLY A 114 4.88 1.25 16.36
CA GLY A 114 6.07 0.63 15.79
C GLY A 114 5.96 0.32 14.29
N PHE A 115 5.06 0.99 13.58
CA PHE A 115 5.01 0.94 12.12
C PHE A 115 6.12 1.79 11.50
N GLY A 116 6.34 1.64 10.18
CA GLY A 116 7.34 2.39 9.44
C GLY A 116 7.24 3.91 9.65
N ILE A 117 8.34 4.60 9.41
CA ILE A 117 8.52 6.02 9.71
C ILE A 117 7.46 6.96 9.09
N GLY A 118 6.87 6.57 7.97
CA GLY A 118 5.81 7.36 7.31
C GLY A 118 4.50 7.48 8.09
N SER A 119 4.30 6.62 9.09
CA SER A 119 3.16 6.63 10.01
C SER A 119 3.57 6.78 11.49
N ALA A 120 4.82 7.14 11.76
CA ALA A 120 5.32 7.32 13.11
C ALA A 120 4.48 8.33 13.88
N GLY A 121 4.03 7.95 15.08
CA GLY A 121 3.18 8.76 15.95
C GLY A 121 1.71 8.84 15.54
N LEU A 122 1.29 8.22 14.43
CA LEU A 122 -0.11 8.17 14.04
C LEU A 122 -0.83 6.99 14.71
N PRO A 123 -2.07 7.19 15.17
CA PRO A 123 -2.86 6.11 15.77
C PRO A 123 -3.12 4.97 14.77
N ALA A 124 -2.98 3.74 15.26
CA ALA A 124 -3.35 2.55 14.53
C ALA A 124 -3.93 1.49 15.47
N TYR A 125 -4.79 0.65 14.92
CA TYR A 125 -5.49 -0.39 15.67
C TYR A 125 -5.48 -1.68 14.87
N ASN A 126 -5.41 -2.83 15.58
CA ASN A 126 -5.66 -4.12 14.97
C ASN A 126 -6.92 -4.73 15.58
N PHE A 127 -7.73 -5.30 14.72
CA PHE A 127 -8.93 -6.06 15.08
C PHE A 127 -8.70 -7.53 14.76
N LEU A 128 -8.96 -8.39 15.71
CA LEU A 128 -9.08 -9.82 15.49
C LEU A 128 -10.56 -10.15 15.32
N ILE A 129 -10.92 -10.63 14.15
CA ILE A 129 -12.32 -10.99 13.85
C ILE A 129 -12.46 -12.46 13.56
N GLU A 130 -13.63 -13.01 13.85
CA GLU A 130 -14.00 -14.37 13.47
C GLU A 130 -14.01 -14.50 11.94
N GLY A 131 -13.37 -15.54 11.43
CA GLY A 131 -13.29 -15.80 10.00
C GLY A 131 -14.57 -16.44 9.42
N TRP A 132 -14.41 -17.19 8.34
CA TRP A 132 -15.54 -17.82 7.64
C TRP A 132 -16.15 -19.01 8.38
N THR A 133 -15.48 -19.52 9.38
CA THR A 133 -15.93 -20.60 10.27
C THR A 133 -15.47 -20.31 11.69
N GLN A 134 -15.99 -21.04 12.67
CA GLN A 134 -15.58 -20.94 14.08
C GLN A 134 -14.21 -21.58 14.38
N ALA A 135 -13.53 -22.13 13.38
CA ALA A 135 -12.17 -22.65 13.55
C ALA A 135 -11.20 -21.49 13.76
N LEU A 136 -10.41 -21.54 14.83
CA LEU A 136 -9.49 -20.46 15.21
C LEU A 136 -8.41 -20.17 14.16
N GLU A 137 -8.09 -21.12 13.30
CA GLU A 137 -7.15 -20.97 12.18
C GLU A 137 -7.70 -20.06 11.05
N ASN A 138 -9.01 -19.80 11.04
CA ASN A 138 -9.67 -18.94 10.07
C ASN A 138 -9.85 -17.51 10.55
N ASP A 139 -9.47 -17.19 11.78
CA ASP A 139 -9.53 -15.84 12.30
C ASP A 139 -8.74 -14.87 11.39
N ILE A 140 -9.23 -13.64 11.30
CA ILE A 140 -8.68 -12.62 10.41
C ILE A 140 -8.19 -11.45 11.24
N VAL A 141 -7.03 -10.91 10.91
CA VAL A 141 -6.53 -9.68 11.50
C VAL A 141 -6.75 -8.54 10.52
N LEU A 142 -7.47 -7.51 10.96
CA LEU A 142 -7.62 -6.26 10.23
C LEU A 142 -6.74 -5.18 10.87
N SER A 143 -6.15 -4.35 10.04
CA SER A 143 -5.39 -3.17 10.45
C SER A 143 -6.19 -1.91 10.10
N MET A 144 -6.44 -1.06 11.08
CA MET A 144 -7.05 0.27 10.91
C MET A 144 -5.98 1.32 11.17
N LYS A 145 -5.58 2.04 10.11
CA LYS A 145 -4.50 3.04 10.16
C LYS A 145 -5.02 4.40 9.75
N GLN A 146 -4.58 5.46 10.43
CA GLN A 146 -4.91 6.83 10.04
C GLN A 146 -4.45 7.10 8.61
N GLY A 147 -5.35 7.63 7.78
CA GLY A 147 -5.03 8.12 6.44
C GLY A 147 -4.21 9.40 6.53
N ASN A 148 -3.08 9.43 5.83
CA ASN A 148 -2.20 10.60 5.80
C ASN A 148 -2.42 11.42 4.53
N VAL A 149 -1.98 12.68 4.54
CA VAL A 149 -2.00 13.56 3.36
C VAL A 149 -1.05 12.99 2.31
N ALA A 150 -1.55 12.75 1.11
CA ALA A 150 -0.68 12.33 0.00
C ALA A 150 0.25 13.48 -0.41
N ALA A 151 1.52 13.19 -0.68
CA ALA A 151 2.47 14.21 -1.11
C ALA A 151 2.02 14.98 -2.37
N PRO A 152 1.46 14.33 -3.41
CA PRO A 152 0.90 15.04 -4.57
C PRO A 152 -0.21 16.03 -4.22
N SER A 153 -1.05 15.75 -3.22
CA SER A 153 -2.13 16.65 -2.80
C SER A 153 -1.63 17.99 -2.23
N ARG A 154 -0.34 18.12 -1.96
CA ARG A 154 0.27 19.38 -1.49
C ARG A 154 0.60 20.35 -2.63
N VAL A 155 0.66 19.84 -3.87
CA VAL A 155 1.06 20.61 -5.06
C VAL A 155 0.02 20.55 -6.18
N VAL A 156 -0.89 19.58 -6.14
CA VAL A 156 -2.02 19.44 -7.06
C VAL A 156 -3.27 19.90 -6.34
N ASP A 157 -3.90 20.98 -6.81
CA ASP A 157 -5.18 21.49 -6.33
C ASP A 157 -6.24 21.27 -7.42
N ASP A 158 -6.78 20.05 -7.45
CA ASP A 158 -7.90 19.70 -8.33
C ASP A 158 -9.19 19.62 -7.51
N LYS A 159 -10.14 20.51 -7.85
CA LYS A 159 -11.42 20.60 -7.13
C LYS A 159 -12.23 19.30 -7.21
N ARG A 160 -12.19 18.58 -8.33
CA ARG A 160 -12.94 17.31 -8.50
C ARG A 160 -12.41 16.26 -7.52
N MET A 161 -11.09 16.16 -7.37
CA MET A 161 -10.46 15.26 -6.42
C MET A 161 -10.78 15.64 -4.98
N ASN A 162 -10.72 16.94 -4.66
CA ASN A 162 -11.00 17.44 -3.32
C ASN A 162 -12.46 17.23 -2.92
N ASP A 163 -13.39 17.37 -3.86
CA ASP A 163 -14.82 17.18 -3.62
C ASP A 163 -15.22 15.68 -3.57
N TYR A 164 -14.44 14.79 -4.20
CA TYR A 164 -14.73 13.36 -4.27
C TYR A 164 -14.38 12.62 -2.99
N PHE A 165 -13.28 12.97 -2.35
CA PHE A 165 -12.79 12.27 -1.17
C PHE A 165 -13.25 12.94 0.13
N ASP A 166 -14.06 12.24 0.92
CA ASP A 166 -14.54 12.72 2.21
C ASP A 166 -13.41 12.99 3.22
N HIS A 167 -12.36 12.16 3.18
CA HIS A 167 -11.20 12.23 4.05
C HIS A 167 -10.03 11.37 3.52
N HIS A 168 -8.85 11.50 4.12
CA HIS A 168 -7.65 10.79 3.65
C HIS A 168 -7.74 9.25 3.73
N GLY A 169 -8.47 8.69 4.68
CA GLY A 169 -8.74 7.25 4.73
C GLY A 169 -9.56 6.77 3.53
N HIS A 170 -10.62 7.52 3.15
CA HIS A 170 -11.41 7.25 1.94
C HIS A 170 -10.54 7.31 0.70
N ARG A 171 -9.77 8.39 0.51
CA ARG A 171 -8.83 8.52 -0.60
C ARG A 171 -7.85 7.33 -0.67
N THR A 172 -7.26 6.94 0.46
CA THR A 172 -6.30 5.83 0.50
C THR A 172 -6.96 4.51 0.09
N ALA A 173 -8.15 4.20 0.61
CA ALA A 173 -8.87 2.97 0.27
C ALA A 173 -9.25 2.92 -1.22
N VAL A 174 -9.79 4.02 -1.76
CA VAL A 174 -10.15 4.10 -3.19
C VAL A 174 -8.91 4.00 -4.07
N SER A 175 -7.85 4.77 -3.78
CA SER A 175 -6.60 4.73 -4.55
C SER A 175 -5.99 3.32 -4.56
N GLN A 176 -5.92 2.66 -3.41
CA GLN A 176 -5.39 1.29 -3.35
C GLN A 176 -6.25 0.32 -4.16
N ARG A 177 -7.57 0.46 -4.12
CA ARG A 177 -8.50 -0.38 -4.87
C ARG A 177 -8.36 -0.19 -6.37
N SER A 178 -8.19 1.05 -6.81
CA SER A 178 -8.08 1.41 -8.22
C SER A 178 -6.73 1.03 -8.83
N LEU A 179 -5.64 1.09 -8.05
CA LEU A 179 -4.28 0.85 -8.56
C LEU A 179 -3.84 -0.62 -8.53
N GLN A 180 -4.54 -1.47 -7.77
CA GLN A 180 -4.19 -2.88 -7.62
C GLN A 180 -5.08 -3.78 -8.50
N ALA A 181 -4.47 -4.71 -9.23
CA ALA A 181 -5.21 -5.70 -10.03
C ALA A 181 -6.12 -6.60 -9.17
N ARG A 182 -5.70 -6.87 -7.93
CA ARG A 182 -6.43 -7.70 -6.96
C ARG A 182 -6.35 -7.06 -5.59
N SER A 183 -7.15 -6.03 -5.38
CA SER A 183 -7.23 -5.38 -4.08
C SER A 183 -7.87 -6.28 -3.03
N ASP A 184 -7.44 -6.09 -1.78
CA ASP A 184 -8.01 -6.75 -0.61
C ASP A 184 -9.55 -6.63 -0.59
N PRO A 185 -10.31 -7.73 -0.52
CA PRO A 185 -11.76 -7.70 -0.43
C PRO A 185 -12.30 -6.99 0.83
N LEU A 186 -11.49 -6.92 1.89
CA LEU A 186 -11.84 -6.26 3.15
C LEU A 186 -11.38 -4.80 3.21
N LEU A 187 -10.80 -4.29 2.13
CA LEU A 187 -10.35 -2.90 2.05
C LEU A 187 -11.55 -1.93 2.14
N GLY A 188 -11.49 -1.04 3.12
CA GLY A 188 -12.49 -0.03 3.34
C GLY A 188 -11.94 1.15 4.13
N HIS A 189 -12.82 2.02 4.59
CA HIS A 189 -12.45 3.21 5.34
C HIS A 189 -13.48 3.54 6.42
N THR A 190 -13.08 4.37 7.37
CA THR A 190 -13.96 4.88 8.42
C THR A 190 -13.43 6.20 8.96
N THR A 191 -14.16 6.78 9.90
CA THR A 191 -13.72 7.92 10.69
C THR A 191 -13.73 7.59 12.17
N LEU A 192 -12.74 8.09 12.90
CA LEU A 192 -12.67 8.06 14.36
C LEU A 192 -12.33 9.48 14.82
N ASP A 193 -13.19 10.06 15.65
CA ASP A 193 -13.05 11.44 16.16
C ASP A 193 -12.80 12.49 15.07
N GLY A 194 -13.48 12.33 13.91
CA GLY A 194 -13.33 13.24 12.76
C GLY A 194 -12.08 13.04 11.91
N VAL A 195 -11.25 12.05 12.24
CA VAL A 195 -10.06 11.67 11.47
C VAL A 195 -10.38 10.46 10.61
N GLY A 196 -9.92 10.47 9.36
CA GLY A 196 -10.15 9.38 8.41
C GLY A 196 -9.13 8.24 8.56
N TYR A 197 -9.62 7.01 8.54
CA TYR A 197 -8.82 5.78 8.62
C TYR A 197 -9.06 4.89 7.41
N VAL A 198 -8.03 4.19 6.98
CA VAL A 198 -8.12 3.05 6.06
C VAL A 198 -8.11 1.76 6.88
N VAL A 199 -8.94 0.81 6.47
CA VAL A 199 -9.00 -0.53 7.08
C VAL A 199 -8.74 -1.56 5.99
N SER A 200 -7.83 -2.49 6.26
CA SER A 200 -7.47 -3.58 5.36
C SER A 200 -7.08 -4.83 6.14
N GLU A 201 -7.13 -5.97 5.48
CA GLU A 201 -6.58 -7.20 6.07
C GLU A 201 -5.06 -7.06 6.27
N LEU A 202 -4.56 -7.50 7.42
CA LEU A 202 -3.15 -7.79 7.57
C LEU A 202 -2.90 -9.14 6.89
N SER A 203 -2.48 -9.07 5.63
CA SER A 203 -2.36 -10.25 4.79
C SER A 203 -1.31 -11.22 5.34
N PRO A 204 -1.64 -12.52 5.44
CA PRO A 204 -0.63 -13.53 5.73
C PRO A 204 0.30 -13.78 4.53
N TYR A 205 -0.06 -13.32 3.34
CA TYR A 205 0.66 -13.54 2.09
C TYR A 205 1.43 -12.29 1.66
N ASP A 206 2.00 -11.59 2.63
CA ASP A 206 2.82 -10.41 2.43
C ASP A 206 4.30 -10.77 2.62
N ALA A 207 5.16 -10.25 1.77
CA ALA A 207 6.61 -10.43 1.86
C ALA A 207 7.33 -9.23 1.27
N ASP A 208 8.39 -8.81 1.94
CA ASP A 208 9.21 -7.69 1.52
C ASP A 208 10.48 -8.14 0.79
N LEU A 209 10.87 -7.35 -0.21
CA LEU A 209 12.18 -7.47 -0.82
C LEU A 209 13.21 -6.69 0.02
N ASP A 210 14.18 -7.39 0.62
CA ASP A 210 15.27 -6.70 1.31
C ASP A 210 16.34 -6.23 0.29
N TRP A 211 16.42 -4.93 0.09
CA TRP A 211 17.42 -4.32 -0.78
C TRP A 211 18.86 -4.58 -0.35
N ASN A 212 19.11 -4.89 0.92
CA ASN A 212 20.46 -5.19 1.43
C ASN A 212 20.94 -6.57 0.98
N GLU A 213 20.03 -7.45 0.57
CA GLU A 213 20.35 -8.77 0.03
C GLU A 213 20.70 -8.75 -1.46
N LEU A 214 20.40 -7.64 -2.16
CA LEU A 214 20.71 -7.46 -3.57
C LEU A 214 22.15 -6.97 -3.74
N VAL A 215 23.08 -7.90 -3.81
CA VAL A 215 24.53 -7.57 -3.89
C VAL A 215 25.04 -7.50 -5.33
N GLU A 216 24.40 -8.17 -6.29
CA GLU A 216 24.81 -8.20 -7.68
C GLU A 216 24.05 -7.16 -8.51
N PRO A 217 24.74 -6.37 -9.36
CA PRO A 217 24.12 -5.34 -10.20
C PRO A 217 23.00 -5.87 -11.10
N GLU A 218 23.11 -7.11 -11.55
CA GLU A 218 22.13 -7.80 -12.39
C GLU A 218 20.82 -8.04 -11.63
N GLN A 219 20.90 -8.43 -10.36
CA GLN A 219 19.72 -8.61 -9.49
C GLN A 219 18.99 -7.29 -9.29
N ILE A 220 19.73 -6.22 -8.97
CA ILE A 220 19.16 -4.86 -8.81
C ILE A 220 18.51 -4.40 -10.13
N SER A 221 19.18 -4.65 -11.26
CA SER A 221 18.67 -4.27 -12.58
C SER A 221 17.38 -5.01 -12.92
N SER A 222 17.30 -6.32 -12.62
CA SER A 222 16.07 -7.11 -12.82
C SER A 222 14.91 -6.57 -12.00
N VAL A 223 15.11 -6.34 -10.70
CA VAL A 223 14.09 -5.76 -9.81
C VAL A 223 13.61 -4.39 -10.33
N LEU A 224 14.51 -3.53 -10.75
CA LEU A 224 14.16 -2.21 -11.29
C LEU A 224 13.37 -2.30 -12.61
N GLY A 225 13.63 -3.34 -13.42
CA GLY A 225 12.82 -3.62 -14.60
C GLY A 225 11.35 -3.92 -14.24
N TYR A 226 11.13 -4.79 -13.27
CA TYR A 226 9.77 -5.09 -12.78
C TYR A 226 9.10 -3.89 -12.11
N LEU A 227 9.84 -3.09 -11.35
CA LEU A 227 9.30 -1.86 -10.77
C LEU A 227 8.88 -0.85 -11.83
N GLY A 228 9.63 -0.72 -12.94
CA GLY A 228 9.24 0.11 -14.08
C GLY A 228 7.90 -0.33 -14.68
N GLN A 229 7.70 -1.63 -14.85
CA GLN A 229 6.43 -2.20 -15.35
C GLN A 229 5.28 -1.97 -14.35
N ALA A 230 5.52 -2.21 -13.05
CA ALA A 230 4.52 -1.99 -12.01
C ALA A 230 4.11 -0.51 -11.89
N THR A 231 5.07 0.41 -12.08
CA THR A 231 4.78 1.85 -12.10
C THR A 231 3.95 2.23 -13.33
N ALA A 232 4.25 1.67 -14.50
CA ALA A 232 3.43 1.88 -15.70
C ALA A 232 1.97 1.45 -15.45
N LYS A 233 1.77 0.25 -14.86
CA LYS A 233 0.43 -0.18 -14.47
C LYS A 233 -0.25 0.80 -13.53
N ALA A 234 0.42 1.21 -12.46
CA ALA A 234 -0.17 2.12 -11.47
C ALA A 234 -0.56 3.48 -12.07
N HIS A 235 0.09 3.90 -13.15
CA HIS A 235 -0.24 5.14 -13.85
C HIS A 235 -1.38 5.00 -14.87
N CYS A 236 -1.63 3.80 -15.38
CA CYS A 236 -2.61 3.58 -16.45
C CYS A 236 -3.95 3.02 -15.97
N VAL A 237 -3.95 2.17 -14.95
CA VAL A 237 -5.07 1.32 -14.54
C VAL A 237 -6.31 2.07 -14.01
N SER A 238 -6.28 3.37 -13.81
CA SER A 238 -7.42 4.14 -13.28
C SER A 238 -7.73 5.31 -14.23
N ASP A 239 -8.37 5.00 -15.33
CA ASP A 239 -8.69 5.93 -16.42
C ASP A 239 -10.09 5.67 -17.02
N GLU A 240 -10.36 6.07 -18.27
CA GLU A 240 -11.72 6.14 -18.80
C GLU A 240 -12.45 4.79 -18.87
N ASP A 241 -11.73 3.68 -18.95
CA ASP A 241 -12.31 2.33 -18.99
C ASP A 241 -12.39 1.65 -17.62
N SER A 242 -11.98 2.35 -16.57
CA SER A 242 -12.09 1.88 -15.18
C SER A 242 -13.44 2.21 -14.56
N ASP A 243 -13.92 1.33 -13.70
CA ASP A 243 -15.05 1.63 -12.82
C ASP A 243 -14.66 2.76 -11.83
N ASP A 244 -15.53 3.72 -11.59
CA ASP A 244 -15.34 4.81 -10.60
C ASP A 244 -14.08 5.68 -10.83
N THR A 245 -13.82 6.10 -12.05
CA THR A 245 -12.69 6.99 -12.37
C THR A 245 -13.06 8.47 -12.35
N LEU A 246 -12.07 9.33 -12.05
CA LEU A 246 -12.12 10.79 -12.27
C LEU A 246 -11.41 11.22 -13.57
N VAL A 247 -10.82 10.26 -14.29
CA VAL A 247 -10.09 10.46 -15.54
C VAL A 247 -10.95 9.99 -16.71
N ASP A 248 -11.16 10.85 -17.70
CA ASP A 248 -12.04 10.66 -18.83
C ASP A 248 -11.31 10.49 -20.17
N PHE A 249 -10.09 9.95 -20.10
CA PHE A 249 -9.24 9.64 -21.25
C PHE A 249 -8.33 8.46 -20.96
N GLN A 250 -7.77 7.82 -22.01
CA GLN A 250 -6.77 6.75 -21.86
C GLN A 250 -5.43 7.33 -21.42
N THR A 251 -4.99 6.99 -20.21
CA THR A 251 -3.77 7.55 -19.62
C THR A 251 -2.50 7.04 -20.29
N GLU A 252 -2.45 5.79 -20.72
CA GLU A 252 -1.31 5.24 -21.47
C GLU A 252 -1.11 5.93 -22.81
N GLU A 253 -2.19 6.32 -23.51
CA GLU A 253 -2.11 7.11 -24.76
C GLU A 253 -1.57 8.52 -24.49
N ALA A 254 -2.07 9.16 -23.43
CA ALA A 254 -1.61 10.49 -23.01
C ALA A 254 -0.14 10.47 -22.62
N ILE A 255 0.30 9.48 -21.83
CA ILE A 255 1.70 9.30 -21.42
C ILE A 255 2.58 9.01 -22.65
N ALA A 256 2.16 8.09 -23.52
CA ALA A 256 2.88 7.78 -24.76
C ALA A 256 3.01 9.00 -25.66
N GLY A 257 1.97 9.86 -25.72
CA GLY A 257 1.97 11.13 -26.43
C GLY A 257 3.02 12.11 -25.91
N VAL A 258 3.18 12.22 -24.58
CA VAL A 258 4.20 13.05 -23.92
C VAL A 258 5.61 12.52 -24.14
N ILE A 259 5.81 11.21 -24.01
CA ILE A 259 7.10 10.56 -24.27
C ILE A 259 7.51 10.74 -25.75
N GLY A 260 6.55 10.71 -26.66
CA GLY A 260 6.76 10.82 -28.10
C GLY A 260 7.03 9.47 -28.78
N LYS A 261 7.05 9.51 -30.13
CA LYS A 261 7.14 8.29 -30.95
C LYS A 261 8.58 7.93 -31.31
N GLY A 262 8.86 6.63 -31.32
CA GLY A 262 10.09 6.04 -31.83
C GLY A 262 11.24 6.01 -30.83
N ALA A 263 12.32 5.34 -31.21
CA ALA A 263 13.47 5.06 -30.34
C ALA A 263 14.20 6.32 -29.85
N LYS A 264 14.27 7.37 -30.67
CA LYS A 264 14.94 8.63 -30.28
C LYS A 264 14.20 9.34 -29.15
N ALA A 265 12.86 9.38 -29.19
CA ALA A 265 12.04 9.98 -28.16
C ALA A 265 12.13 9.19 -26.84
N SER A 266 12.08 7.86 -26.91
CA SER A 266 12.31 7.00 -25.74
C SER A 266 13.68 7.20 -25.12
N ALA A 267 14.72 7.29 -25.93
CA ALA A 267 16.07 7.54 -25.42
C ALA A 267 16.16 8.91 -24.72
N ALA A 268 15.61 9.96 -25.32
CA ALA A 268 15.59 11.29 -24.71
C ALA A 268 14.86 11.29 -23.36
N PHE A 269 13.67 10.67 -23.27
CA PHE A 269 12.95 10.52 -22.00
C PHE A 269 13.78 9.75 -20.97
N THR A 270 14.41 8.66 -21.37
CA THR A 270 15.26 7.86 -20.48
C THR A 270 16.46 8.65 -19.97
N ASP A 271 17.10 9.43 -20.84
CA ASP A 271 18.23 10.30 -20.48
C ASP A 271 17.79 11.37 -19.48
N ASP A 272 16.62 11.99 -19.70
CA ASP A 272 16.04 12.99 -18.78
C ASP A 272 15.74 12.36 -17.40
N MET A 273 15.20 11.14 -17.36
CA MET A 273 14.94 10.42 -16.10
C MET A 273 16.24 10.05 -15.38
N CYS A 274 17.28 9.68 -16.12
CA CYS A 274 18.61 9.41 -15.54
C CYS A 274 19.20 10.69 -14.93
N ALA A 275 19.14 11.80 -15.64
CA ALA A 275 19.62 13.08 -15.15
C ALA A 275 18.86 13.52 -13.89
N PHE A 276 17.53 13.47 -13.93
CA PHE A 276 16.67 13.76 -12.78
C PHE A 276 17.02 12.87 -11.57
N GLY A 277 17.11 11.57 -11.75
CA GLY A 277 17.38 10.63 -10.66
C GLY A 277 18.74 10.87 -9.98
N LEU A 278 19.77 11.21 -10.74
CA LEU A 278 21.08 11.54 -10.20
C LEU A 278 21.09 12.87 -9.42
N ASP A 279 20.43 13.90 -9.95
CA ASP A 279 20.28 15.18 -9.25
C ASP A 279 19.46 15.03 -7.98
N TYR A 280 18.33 14.34 -8.06
CA TYR A 280 17.45 14.11 -6.91
C TYR A 280 18.10 13.27 -5.80
N ALA A 281 18.88 12.26 -6.17
CA ALA A 281 19.63 11.49 -5.18
C ALA A 281 20.63 12.35 -4.38
N THR A 282 21.18 13.39 -5.00
CA THR A 282 22.05 14.35 -4.31
C THR A 282 21.25 15.19 -3.31
N ARG A 283 20.06 15.64 -3.69
CA ARG A 283 19.14 16.39 -2.79
C ARG A 283 18.69 15.53 -1.61
N VAL A 284 18.27 14.28 -1.86
CA VAL A 284 17.84 13.35 -0.79
C VAL A 284 18.94 13.11 0.23
N ARG A 285 20.22 13.00 -0.21
CA ARG A 285 21.33 12.87 0.74
C ARG A 285 21.53 14.12 1.59
N ALA A 286 21.38 15.30 1.01
CA ALA A 286 21.47 16.57 1.73
C ALA A 286 20.31 16.71 2.76
N ASP A 287 19.08 16.40 2.34
CA ASP A 287 17.91 16.44 3.20
C ASP A 287 18.03 15.43 4.36
N TYR A 288 18.55 14.23 4.07
CA TYR A 288 18.81 13.23 5.11
C TYR A 288 19.84 13.71 6.13
N ALA A 289 20.90 14.39 5.70
CA ALA A 289 21.89 14.96 6.61
C ALA A 289 21.27 16.03 7.54
N LEU A 290 20.41 16.90 6.99
CA LEU A 290 19.64 17.88 7.78
C LEU A 290 18.67 17.21 8.76
N PHE A 291 18.00 16.16 8.34
CA PHE A 291 17.13 15.36 9.21
C PHE A 291 17.92 14.78 10.39
N VAL A 292 19.07 14.15 10.12
CA VAL A 292 19.91 13.54 11.17
C VAL A 292 20.43 14.63 12.15
N GLU A 293 20.82 15.78 11.65
CA GLU A 293 21.26 16.90 12.48
C GLU A 293 20.12 17.40 13.39
N SER A 294 18.95 17.64 12.83
CA SER A 294 17.75 18.06 13.56
C SER A 294 17.32 17.02 14.61
N PHE A 295 17.32 15.73 14.24
CA PHE A 295 17.02 14.65 15.17
C PHE A 295 17.98 14.61 16.36
N ARG A 296 19.29 14.70 16.10
CA ARG A 296 20.32 14.73 17.16
C ARG A 296 20.23 15.99 18.05
N ALA A 297 19.77 17.09 17.51
CA ALA A 297 19.53 18.32 18.24
C ALA A 297 18.21 18.33 19.04
N GLY A 298 17.41 17.25 18.99
CA GLY A 298 16.11 17.16 19.68
C GLY A 298 14.99 17.94 18.98
N GLY A 299 15.14 18.26 17.70
CA GLY A 299 14.14 18.99 16.90
C GLY A 299 12.82 18.24 16.67
N PHE A 300 12.75 16.96 17.05
CA PHE A 300 11.58 16.09 16.97
C PHE A 300 11.15 15.60 18.35
N SER A 301 11.01 16.52 19.32
CA SER A 301 10.67 16.20 20.71
C SER A 301 9.33 15.48 20.88
N ASP A 302 8.42 15.61 19.91
CA ASP A 302 7.09 15.00 19.94
C ASP A 302 7.06 13.61 19.28
N VAL A 303 8.17 13.16 18.73
CA VAL A 303 8.32 11.79 18.17
C VAL A 303 9.04 10.94 19.20
N THR A 304 8.29 10.14 19.93
CA THR A 304 8.88 9.13 20.82
C THR A 304 9.42 8.00 19.94
N PRO A 305 10.70 7.64 20.02
CA PRO A 305 11.19 6.43 19.37
C PRO A 305 10.46 5.24 20.00
N THR A 306 9.70 4.54 19.17
CA THR A 306 9.01 3.29 19.53
C THR A 306 9.94 2.12 19.40
#